data_cc28235ace2c1a800124124c44425828
#
_entry.id   cc28235ace2c1a800124124c44425828
#
_cell.length_a   1.000
_cell.length_b   1.000
_cell.length_c   1.000
_cell.angle_alpha   90.00
_cell.angle_beta   90.00
_cell.angle_gamma   90.00
#
_symmetry.space_group_name_H-M   'P 1'
#
loop_
_entity.id
_entity.type
_entity.pdbx_description
1 polymer ?
#
loop_
_entity_poly.entity_id
_entity_poly.type
_entity_poly.pdbx_seq_one_letter_code
_entity_poly.pdbx_strand_id
1 'polypeptide(L)'
;MGSDKAAVWVTNWDTERNGSSLTPRDGTSYLLANAFMLAYDYGQPHIFSGYYYAGVDDGAPGATRTSVPDMTCPTDGIETAGTWHCAQRWTAIRGMIGFRNAVAGTFTA
;
A
#
# COMPACT_ATOMS: atom_id res chain seq x y z
N MET A 1 -14.96 -14.23 -11.01
CA MET A 1 -14.97 -14.39 -9.54
C MET A 1 -15.91 -13.37 -8.93
N GLY A 2 -16.75 -13.78 -7.99
CA GLY A 2 -17.64 -12.86 -7.30
C GLY A 2 -16.88 -11.92 -6.38
N SER A 3 -17.40 -10.69 -6.22
CA SER A 3 -16.77 -9.67 -5.38
C SER A 3 -16.55 -10.12 -3.94
N ASP A 4 -17.44 -10.89 -3.39
CA ASP A 4 -17.36 -11.43 -2.02
C ASP A 4 -16.21 -12.43 -1.83
N LYS A 5 -15.62 -12.91 -2.91
CA LYS A 5 -14.55 -13.91 -2.90
C LYS A 5 -13.23 -13.37 -3.44
N ALA A 6 -13.21 -12.12 -3.89
CA ALA A 6 -12.03 -11.52 -4.50
C ALA A 6 -11.24 -10.72 -3.48
N ALA A 7 -9.92 -10.88 -3.48
CA ALA A 7 -8.98 -9.95 -2.85
C ALA A 7 -8.35 -9.11 -3.94
N VAL A 8 -8.28 -7.80 -3.74
CA VAL A 8 -7.73 -6.87 -4.75
C VAL A 8 -6.63 -6.00 -4.11
N TRP A 9 -5.60 -5.70 -4.90
CA TRP A 9 -4.49 -4.86 -4.46
C TRP A 9 -3.82 -4.21 -5.67
N VAL A 10 -3.09 -3.14 -5.42
CA VAL A 10 -2.27 -2.49 -6.46
C VAL A 10 -0.90 -3.16 -6.56
N THR A 11 -0.27 -3.45 -5.43
CA THR A 11 1.01 -4.14 -5.35
C THR A 11 1.03 -5.10 -4.16
N ASN A 12 1.97 -6.06 -4.20
CA ASN A 12 2.21 -7.00 -3.11
C ASN A 12 3.71 -7.31 -3.02
N TRP A 13 4.09 -8.27 -2.16
CA TRP A 13 5.48 -8.65 -1.94
C TRP A 13 6.18 -9.12 -3.23
N ASP A 14 5.44 -9.80 -4.10
CA ASP A 14 6.02 -10.33 -5.33
C ASP A 14 6.20 -9.25 -6.39
N THR A 15 5.25 -8.33 -6.49
CA THR A 15 5.20 -7.37 -7.60
C THR A 15 5.93 -6.06 -7.32
N GLU A 16 6.23 -5.76 -6.04
CA GLU A 16 6.86 -4.49 -5.68
C GLU A 16 8.22 -4.28 -6.34
N ARG A 17 8.98 -5.36 -6.55
CA ARG A 17 10.37 -5.27 -7.02
C ARG A 17 10.60 -5.86 -8.40
N ASN A 18 9.56 -6.41 -9.03
CA ASN A 18 9.72 -7.05 -10.34
C ASN A 18 9.21 -6.22 -11.52
N GLY A 19 8.73 -5.01 -11.25
CA GLY A 19 8.28 -4.09 -12.30
C GLY A 19 6.90 -4.40 -12.88
N SER A 20 6.17 -5.36 -12.33
CA SER A 20 4.89 -5.79 -12.89
C SER A 20 3.69 -5.01 -12.36
N SER A 21 3.87 -4.11 -11.42
CA SER A 21 2.79 -3.28 -10.88
C SER A 21 3.29 -1.87 -10.58
N LEU A 22 2.35 -0.95 -10.36
CA LEU A 22 2.68 0.34 -9.77
C LEU A 22 3.20 0.13 -8.35
N THR A 23 4.14 0.97 -7.94
CA THR A 23 4.74 0.93 -6.61
C THR A 23 4.80 2.34 -6.03
N PRO A 24 5.12 2.51 -4.74
CA PRO A 24 5.31 3.85 -4.17
C PRO A 24 6.32 4.73 -4.93
N ARG A 25 7.24 4.14 -5.68
CA ARG A 25 8.17 4.89 -6.54
C ARG A 25 7.49 5.58 -7.71
N ASP A 26 6.29 5.16 -8.08
CA ASP A 26 5.50 5.80 -9.13
C ASP A 26 4.73 7.02 -8.63
N GLY A 27 4.87 7.37 -7.36
CA GLY A 27 4.35 8.60 -6.79
C GLY A 27 2.84 8.72 -6.91
N THR A 28 2.37 9.79 -7.55
CA THR A 28 0.94 10.09 -7.69
C THR A 28 0.16 8.97 -8.38
N SER A 29 0.75 8.29 -9.35
CA SER A 29 0.07 7.19 -10.04
C SER A 29 -0.27 6.05 -9.09
N TYR A 30 0.65 5.70 -8.19
CA TYR A 30 0.41 4.70 -7.16
C TYR A 30 -0.69 5.14 -6.20
N LEU A 31 -0.65 6.39 -5.77
CA LEU A 31 -1.65 6.97 -4.88
C LEU A 31 -3.04 6.92 -5.51
N LEU A 32 -3.16 7.34 -6.77
CA LEU A 32 -4.42 7.35 -7.51
C LEU A 32 -4.96 5.94 -7.73
N ALA A 33 -4.09 4.96 -8.01
CA ALA A 33 -4.51 3.58 -8.18
C ALA A 33 -5.11 3.00 -6.89
N ASN A 34 -4.49 3.29 -5.74
CA ASN A 34 -5.03 2.88 -4.44
C ASN A 34 -6.35 3.59 -4.12
N ALA A 35 -6.45 4.88 -4.42
CA ALA A 35 -7.68 5.64 -4.20
C ALA A 35 -8.82 5.06 -5.05
N PHE A 36 -8.56 4.72 -6.32
CA PHE A 36 -9.55 4.08 -7.18
C PHE A 36 -9.97 2.73 -6.63
N MET A 37 -9.02 1.90 -6.23
CA MET A 37 -9.31 0.59 -5.66
C MET A 37 -10.22 0.68 -4.44
N LEU A 38 -9.95 1.65 -3.56
CA LEU A 38 -10.74 1.84 -2.34
C LEU A 38 -12.12 2.40 -2.63
N ALA A 39 -12.28 3.19 -3.71
CA ALA A 39 -13.56 3.78 -4.11
C ALA A 39 -14.43 2.81 -4.92
N TYR A 40 -13.84 1.85 -5.60
CA TYR A 40 -14.55 0.93 -6.50
C TYR A 40 -15.13 -0.25 -5.74
N ASP A 41 -16.39 -0.55 -6.01
CA ASP A 41 -17.12 -1.61 -5.28
C ASP A 41 -16.85 -2.99 -5.92
N TYR A 42 -15.62 -3.48 -5.78
CA TYR A 42 -15.28 -4.83 -6.16
C TYR A 42 -14.19 -5.37 -5.26
N GLY A 43 -14.45 -6.54 -4.66
CA GLY A 43 -13.46 -7.27 -3.88
C GLY A 43 -13.17 -6.69 -2.50
N GLN A 44 -12.32 -7.37 -1.77
CA GLN A 44 -11.78 -6.92 -0.50
C GLN A 44 -10.44 -6.26 -0.78
N PRO A 45 -10.33 -4.93 -0.65
CA PRO A 45 -9.08 -4.25 -0.94
C PRO A 45 -8.03 -4.46 0.15
N HIS A 46 -6.79 -4.58 -0.28
CA HIS A 46 -5.63 -4.70 0.59
C HIS A 46 -4.63 -3.61 0.26
N ILE A 47 -4.21 -2.87 1.27
CA ILE A 47 -3.15 -1.89 1.14
C ILE A 47 -1.84 -2.56 1.54
N PHE A 48 -0.89 -2.62 0.61
CA PHE A 48 0.44 -3.12 0.89
C PHE A 48 1.31 -2.01 1.47
N SER A 49 2.06 -2.32 2.50
CA SER A 49 3.01 -1.38 3.07
C SER A 49 4.33 -2.07 3.33
N GLY A 50 5.31 -1.81 2.49
CA GLY A 50 6.69 -2.25 2.64
C GLY A 50 7.59 -1.09 3.08
N TYR A 51 8.77 -1.02 2.47
CA TYR A 51 9.75 0.01 2.77
C TYR A 51 10.48 0.42 1.50
N TYR A 52 11.01 1.65 1.50
CA TYR A 52 11.85 2.12 0.40
C TYR A 52 13.21 1.42 0.47
N TYR A 53 13.66 0.90 -0.65
CA TYR A 53 14.92 0.17 -0.78
C TYR A 53 15.78 0.84 -1.87
N ALA A 54 17.09 0.74 -1.73
CA ALA A 54 18.02 1.20 -2.78
C ALA A 54 18.31 0.08 -3.77
N GLY A 55 18.55 -1.14 -3.29
CA GLY A 55 18.78 -2.32 -4.12
C GLY A 55 17.69 -3.36 -3.90
N VAL A 56 17.41 -4.16 -4.94
CA VAL A 56 16.33 -5.16 -4.91
C VAL A 56 16.48 -6.23 -3.82
N ASP A 57 17.69 -6.42 -3.32
CA ASP A 57 17.99 -7.39 -2.27
C ASP A 57 18.07 -6.76 -0.88
N ASP A 58 17.78 -5.46 -0.75
CA ASP A 58 17.85 -4.78 0.54
C ASP A 58 16.82 -5.36 1.52
N GLY A 59 17.24 -5.54 2.76
CA GLY A 59 16.37 -5.93 3.86
C GLY A 59 15.62 -4.75 4.46
N ALA A 60 14.86 -5.03 5.51
CA ALA A 60 14.07 -4.03 6.21
C ALA A 60 14.96 -2.92 6.80
N PRO A 61 14.43 -1.70 6.97
CA PRO A 61 15.22 -0.57 7.50
C PRO A 61 15.87 -0.90 8.84
N GLY A 62 17.18 -0.71 8.92
CA GLY A 62 17.96 -0.96 10.14
C GLY A 62 18.10 -2.43 10.54
N ALA A 63 17.67 -3.36 9.70
CA ALA A 63 17.73 -4.79 10.01
C ALA A 63 19.15 -5.29 10.10
N THR A 64 19.38 -6.20 11.06
CA THR A 64 20.61 -7.00 11.19
C THR A 64 20.28 -8.45 10.86
N ARG A 65 21.28 -9.33 11.00
CA ARG A 65 21.06 -10.77 10.77
C ARG A 65 20.06 -11.39 11.74
N THR A 66 19.83 -10.78 12.88
CA THR A 66 19.07 -11.37 13.98
C THR A 66 17.93 -10.50 14.50
N SER A 67 17.83 -9.25 14.03
CA SER A 67 16.81 -8.33 14.55
C SER A 67 16.39 -7.29 13.52
N VAL A 68 15.16 -6.81 13.70
CA VAL A 68 14.62 -5.64 12.99
C VAL A 68 14.18 -4.66 14.05
N PRO A 69 14.67 -3.39 14.01
CA PRO A 69 14.28 -2.41 15.02
C PRO A 69 12.81 -2.00 14.88
N ASP A 70 12.25 -1.49 15.95
CA ASP A 70 10.94 -0.86 15.92
C ASP A 70 10.95 0.30 14.92
N MET A 71 9.78 0.55 14.34
CA MET A 71 9.65 1.57 13.32
C MET A 71 8.73 2.69 13.76
N THR A 72 8.97 3.88 13.19
CA THR A 72 8.04 5.01 13.27
C THR A 72 7.50 5.26 11.87
N CYS A 73 6.17 5.30 11.75
CA CYS A 73 5.54 5.54 10.46
C CYS A 73 5.54 7.03 10.13
N PRO A 74 6.01 7.42 8.92
CA PRO A 74 5.77 8.77 8.43
C PRO A 74 4.29 8.98 8.13
N THR A 75 3.83 10.23 8.17
CA THR A 75 2.44 10.57 7.86
C THR A 75 2.15 10.62 6.36
N ASP A 76 3.18 10.90 5.58
CA ASP A 76 3.12 10.86 4.11
C ASP A 76 4.40 10.27 3.56
N GLY A 77 4.29 9.62 2.42
CA GLY A 77 5.42 8.93 1.81
C GLY A 77 6.43 9.90 1.23
N ILE A 78 7.61 9.91 1.81
CA ILE A 78 8.79 10.52 1.21
C ILE A 78 9.68 9.37 0.78
N GLU A 79 10.02 9.30 -0.49
CA GLU A 79 10.85 8.22 -1.00
C GLU A 79 12.30 8.39 -0.55
N THR A 80 12.60 7.82 0.62
CA THR A 80 13.95 7.78 1.17
C THR A 80 14.29 6.33 1.51
N ALA A 81 15.38 5.82 0.94
CA ALA A 81 15.83 4.46 1.22
C ALA A 81 16.01 4.28 2.73
N GLY A 82 15.57 3.14 3.23
CA GLY A 82 15.61 2.85 4.66
C GLY A 82 14.43 3.39 5.47
N THR A 83 13.36 3.83 4.80
CA THR A 83 12.14 4.34 5.45
C THR A 83 10.97 3.41 5.13
N TRP A 84 10.17 3.08 6.14
CA TRP A 84 8.93 2.34 5.95
C TRP A 84 7.89 3.19 5.23
N HIS A 85 7.10 2.58 4.35
CA HIS A 85 6.04 3.30 3.63
C HIS A 85 4.91 3.74 4.55
N CYS A 86 4.38 2.83 5.35
CA CYS A 86 3.17 3.02 6.16
C CYS A 86 2.04 3.62 5.32
N ALA A 87 1.81 3.06 4.14
CA ALA A 87 0.91 3.62 3.13
C ALA A 87 -0.51 3.83 3.67
N GLN A 88 -0.95 2.98 4.59
CA GLN A 88 -2.26 3.10 5.22
C GLN A 88 -2.42 4.41 6.03
N ARG A 89 -1.32 5.08 6.36
CA ARG A 89 -1.33 6.34 7.09
C ARG A 89 -1.18 7.57 6.19
N TRP A 90 -0.88 7.38 4.91
CA TRP A 90 -0.82 8.51 3.99
C TRP A 90 -2.17 9.20 3.93
N THR A 91 -2.17 10.54 3.91
CA THR A 91 -3.38 11.34 4.03
C THR A 91 -4.48 10.91 3.05
N ALA A 92 -4.14 10.77 1.78
CA ALA A 92 -5.12 10.39 0.76
C ALA A 92 -5.64 8.96 0.94
N ILE A 93 -4.75 8.01 1.26
CA ILE A 93 -5.15 6.61 1.45
C ILE A 93 -6.00 6.47 2.70
N ARG A 94 -5.59 7.09 3.80
CA ARG A 94 -6.37 7.09 5.04
C ARG A 94 -7.74 7.70 4.83
N GLY A 95 -7.82 8.81 4.09
CA GLY A 95 -9.09 9.44 3.73
C GLY A 95 -9.99 8.51 2.93
N MET A 96 -9.44 7.79 1.95
CA MET A 96 -10.21 6.84 1.14
C MET A 96 -10.65 5.60 1.92
N ILE A 97 -9.87 5.14 2.88
CA ILE A 97 -10.30 4.08 3.80
C ILE A 97 -11.51 4.55 4.60
N GLY A 98 -11.46 5.77 5.13
CA GLY A 98 -12.59 6.39 5.82
C GLY A 98 -13.82 6.50 4.93
N PHE A 99 -13.65 6.94 3.69
CA PHE A 99 -14.74 6.99 2.70
C PHE A 99 -15.37 5.62 2.48
N ARG A 100 -14.54 4.60 2.23
CA ARG A 100 -15.04 3.25 2.00
C ARG A 100 -15.82 2.71 3.20
N ASN A 101 -15.32 2.94 4.40
CA ASN A 101 -16.02 2.52 5.63
C ASN A 101 -17.34 3.27 5.81
N ALA A 102 -17.38 4.57 5.48
CA ALA A 102 -18.60 5.38 5.60
C ALA A 102 -19.70 4.94 4.64
N VAL A 103 -19.34 4.46 3.44
CA VAL A 103 -20.31 4.02 2.43
C VAL A 103 -20.51 2.51 2.42
N ALA A 104 -19.89 1.77 3.35
CA ALA A 104 -20.04 0.32 3.43
C ALA A 104 -21.51 -0.06 3.56
N GLY A 105 -21.96 -1.01 2.72
CA GLY A 105 -23.35 -1.43 2.69
C GLY A 105 -24.29 -0.53 1.85
N THR A 106 -23.78 0.60 1.33
CA THR A 106 -24.58 1.48 0.45
C THR A 106 -24.33 1.21 -1.03
N PHE A 107 -23.29 0.46 -1.37
CA PHE A 107 -23.02 0.08 -2.75
C PHE A 107 -24.12 -0.83 -3.27
N THR A 108 -24.58 -0.52 -4.49
CA THR A 108 -25.51 -1.41 -5.21
C THR A 108 -24.72 -2.34 -6.12
N ALA A 109 -25.09 -3.59 -6.08
CA ALA A 109 -24.46 -4.59 -6.94
C ALA A 109 -24.76 -4.33 -8.42
#